data_c544ef522cde25353079af3a3033ae89
#
_entry.id   c544ef522cde25353079af3a3033ae89
#
_cell.length_a   1.000
_cell.length_b   1.000
_cell.length_c   1.000
_cell.angle_alpha   90.00
_cell.angle_beta   90.00
_cell.angle_gamma   90.00
#
_symmetry.space_group_name_H-M   'P 1'
#
loop_
_entity.id
_entity.type
_entity.pdbx_description
1 polymer ?
#
loop_
_entity_poly.entity_id
_entity_poly.type
_entity_poly.pdbx_seq_one_letter_code
_entity_poly.pdbx_strand_id
1 'polypeptide(L)'
;FWKTTGRAIALRNLAFSIFAEFLAFTIWQVWSAVATQLPAVGFKFTLNELFWLAALPGLTGATLRMPYAFMVPIVGGRNWTLISTALLLFPAVGIVMAVQNPETPYWVFLTLALLCGFGGGNFASSMANINFFFPKRRKGFALGLNAAGGNIGVSVVQFVTPLVIGLSLFGSFGGPGQIAGAKTLFLQNAA
;
A
#
# COMPACT_ATOMS: atom_id res chain seq x y z
N PHE A 1 31.73 1.35 17.58
CA PHE A 1 30.26 1.38 17.56
C PHE A 1 29.65 0.50 16.45
N TRP A 2 30.00 0.72 15.14
CA TRP A 2 29.41 -0.04 14.04
C TRP A 2 29.65 -1.56 14.12
N LYS A 3 30.86 -1.99 14.49
CA LYS A 3 31.22 -3.41 14.59
C LYS A 3 30.55 -4.15 15.75
N THR A 4 30.10 -3.44 16.75
CA THR A 4 29.49 -4.00 17.97
C THR A 4 27.98 -3.89 17.94
N THR A 5 27.43 -2.73 18.22
CA THR A 5 25.99 -2.49 18.43
C THR A 5 25.32 -1.84 17.25
N GLY A 6 26.02 -0.94 16.55
CA GLY A 6 25.41 -0.13 15.48
C GLY A 6 24.90 -0.95 14.29
N ARG A 7 25.60 -2.04 13.94
CA ARG A 7 25.18 -2.92 12.85
C ARG A 7 23.84 -3.63 13.16
N ALA A 8 23.67 -4.13 14.36
CA ALA A 8 22.45 -4.82 14.76
C ALA A 8 21.23 -3.87 14.73
N ILE A 9 21.43 -2.65 15.26
CA ILE A 9 20.40 -1.61 15.24
C ILE A 9 20.03 -1.23 13.81
N ALA A 10 21.03 -1.00 12.93
CA ALA A 10 20.81 -0.63 11.55
C ALA A 10 20.08 -1.72 10.74
N LEU A 11 20.46 -2.99 10.92
CA LEU A 11 19.82 -4.12 10.24
C LEU A 11 18.39 -4.33 10.73
N ARG A 12 18.13 -4.19 12.03
CA ARG A 12 16.78 -4.25 12.57
C ARG A 12 15.91 -3.12 12.01
N ASN A 13 16.42 -1.90 11.98
CA ASN A 13 15.72 -0.76 11.39
C ASN A 13 15.43 -1.00 9.89
N LEU A 14 16.39 -1.53 9.15
CA LEU A 14 16.22 -1.88 7.73
C LEU A 14 15.12 -2.94 7.55
N ALA A 15 15.10 -4.01 8.34
CA ALA A 15 14.09 -5.05 8.25
C ALA A 15 12.68 -4.50 8.46
N PHE A 16 12.47 -3.66 9.50
CA PHE A 16 11.18 -3.01 9.72
C PHE A 16 10.83 -2.02 8.62
N SER A 17 11.81 -1.27 8.09
CA SER A 17 11.58 -0.36 6.97
C SER A 17 11.15 -1.13 5.71
N ILE A 18 11.80 -2.25 5.39
CA ILE A 18 11.44 -3.10 4.25
C ILE A 18 10.01 -3.64 4.40
N PHE A 19 9.67 -4.13 5.59
CA PHE A 19 8.33 -4.65 5.85
C PHE A 19 7.25 -3.57 5.74
N ALA A 20 7.50 -2.39 6.34
CA ALA A 20 6.59 -1.26 6.24
C ALA A 20 6.43 -0.78 4.79
N GLU A 21 7.53 -0.75 4.03
CA GLU A 21 7.51 -0.36 2.61
C GLU A 21 6.78 -1.39 1.75
N PHE A 22 6.97 -2.68 2.02
CA PHE A 22 6.22 -3.75 1.38
C PHE A 22 4.71 -3.58 1.55
N LEU A 23 4.23 -3.37 2.79
CA LEU A 23 2.81 -3.12 3.06
C LEU A 23 2.33 -1.83 2.39
N ALA A 24 3.14 -0.78 2.46
CA ALA A 24 2.83 0.51 1.87
C ALA A 24 2.62 0.41 0.35
N PHE A 25 3.50 -0.28 -0.35
CA PHE A 25 3.40 -0.47 -1.80
C PHE A 25 2.29 -1.44 -2.20
N THR A 26 1.99 -2.43 -1.36
CA THR A 26 0.82 -3.31 -1.56
C THR A 26 -0.47 -2.48 -1.58
N ILE A 27 -0.72 -1.66 -0.54
CA ILE A 27 -1.92 -0.81 -0.47
C ILE A 27 -1.91 0.28 -1.56
N TRP A 28 -0.75 0.86 -1.85
CA TRP A 28 -0.61 1.87 -2.91
C TRP A 28 -1.07 1.36 -4.27
N GLN A 29 -0.77 0.09 -4.57
CA GLN A 29 -1.05 -0.52 -5.88
C GLN A 29 -2.37 -1.30 -5.95
N VAL A 30 -3.11 -1.43 -4.85
CA VAL A 30 -4.34 -2.25 -4.83
C VAL A 30 -5.35 -1.84 -5.89
N TRP A 31 -5.47 -0.53 -6.19
CA TRP A 31 -6.41 -0.03 -7.19
C TRP A 31 -6.11 -0.48 -8.62
N SER A 32 -4.86 -0.75 -8.96
CA SER A 32 -4.51 -1.27 -10.28
C SER A 32 -5.13 -2.66 -10.56
N ALA A 33 -5.38 -3.42 -9.51
CA ALA A 33 -6.03 -4.73 -9.60
C ALA A 33 -7.55 -4.64 -9.36
N VAL A 34 -7.99 -3.91 -8.34
CA VAL A 34 -9.41 -3.83 -7.95
C VAL A 34 -10.24 -3.06 -8.97
N ALA A 35 -9.76 -1.93 -9.48
CA ALA A 35 -10.52 -1.08 -10.40
C ALA A 35 -11.00 -1.84 -11.65
N THR A 36 -10.20 -2.78 -12.15
CA THR A 36 -10.54 -3.58 -13.33
C THR A 36 -11.70 -4.56 -13.08
N GLN A 37 -11.97 -4.90 -11.84
CA GLN A 37 -13.01 -5.87 -11.45
C GLN A 37 -14.33 -5.20 -11.05
N LEU A 38 -14.33 -3.90 -10.74
CA LEU A 38 -15.54 -3.18 -10.29
C LEU A 38 -16.73 -3.30 -11.26
N PRO A 39 -16.55 -3.17 -12.60
CA PRO A 39 -17.67 -3.35 -13.53
C PRO A 39 -18.26 -4.76 -13.51
N ALA A 40 -17.42 -5.78 -13.29
CA ALA A 40 -17.87 -7.17 -13.27
C ALA A 40 -18.77 -7.47 -12.07
N VAL A 41 -18.64 -6.73 -10.96
CA VAL A 41 -19.45 -6.89 -9.75
C VAL A 41 -20.59 -5.87 -9.63
N GLY A 42 -20.88 -5.14 -10.72
CA GLY A 42 -22.09 -4.31 -10.83
C GLY A 42 -21.91 -2.80 -10.63
N PHE A 43 -20.68 -2.32 -10.37
CA PHE A 43 -20.42 -0.87 -10.34
C PHE A 43 -20.43 -0.28 -11.75
N LYS A 44 -21.30 0.70 -11.97
CA LYS A 44 -21.52 1.34 -13.28
C LYS A 44 -20.58 2.53 -13.49
N PHE A 45 -19.27 2.31 -13.29
CA PHE A 45 -18.27 3.34 -13.52
C PHE A 45 -17.85 3.38 -14.99
N THR A 46 -17.66 4.58 -15.49
CA THR A 46 -17.12 4.81 -16.84
C THR A 46 -15.63 4.44 -16.88
N LEU A 47 -15.12 4.16 -18.06
CA LEU A 47 -13.70 3.87 -18.26
C LEU A 47 -12.80 4.99 -17.71
N ASN A 48 -13.21 6.25 -17.86
CA ASN A 48 -12.48 7.40 -17.35
C ASN A 48 -12.45 7.41 -15.81
N GLU A 49 -13.55 7.07 -15.15
CA GLU A 49 -13.61 6.97 -13.68
C GLU A 49 -12.72 5.85 -13.16
N LEU A 50 -12.71 4.69 -13.80
CA LEU A 50 -11.82 3.58 -13.46
C LEU A 50 -10.34 3.95 -13.63
N PHE A 51 -10.03 4.69 -14.69
CA PHE A 51 -8.69 5.20 -14.95
C PHE A 51 -8.22 6.14 -13.83
N TRP A 52 -9.09 7.04 -13.36
CA TRP A 52 -8.79 7.92 -12.24
C TRP A 52 -8.54 7.16 -10.94
N LEU A 53 -9.31 6.11 -10.64
CA LEU A 53 -9.07 5.27 -9.45
C LEU A 53 -7.69 4.62 -9.48
N ALA A 54 -7.23 4.18 -10.64
CA ALA A 54 -5.89 3.61 -10.78
C ALA A 54 -4.77 4.65 -10.77
N ALA A 55 -5.01 5.86 -11.27
CA ALA A 55 -4.00 6.92 -11.40
C ALA A 55 -3.78 7.74 -10.12
N LEU A 56 -4.85 8.00 -9.36
CA LEU A 56 -4.80 8.87 -8.17
C LEU A 56 -3.81 8.43 -7.09
N PRO A 57 -3.70 7.14 -6.73
CA PRO A 57 -2.69 6.71 -5.77
C PRO A 57 -1.28 7.10 -6.22
N GLY A 58 -0.99 7.00 -7.52
CA GLY A 58 0.29 7.43 -8.09
C GLY A 58 0.55 8.91 -7.92
N LEU A 59 -0.44 9.74 -8.24
CA LEU A 59 -0.36 11.19 -8.12
C LEU A 59 -0.14 11.63 -6.67
N THR A 60 -0.99 11.15 -5.75
CA THR A 60 -0.90 11.50 -4.33
C THR A 60 0.37 10.92 -3.69
N GLY A 61 0.74 9.69 -4.04
CA GLY A 61 1.98 9.09 -3.56
C GLY A 61 3.22 9.88 -3.98
N ALA A 62 3.28 10.31 -5.23
CA ALA A 62 4.39 11.14 -5.73
C ALA A 62 4.44 12.50 -5.01
N THR A 63 3.30 13.15 -4.82
CA THR A 63 3.22 14.45 -4.12
C THR A 63 3.62 14.33 -2.66
N LEU A 64 3.19 13.28 -1.97
CA LEU A 64 3.48 13.06 -0.55
C LEU A 64 4.93 12.71 -0.27
N ARG A 65 5.72 12.26 -1.26
CA ARG A 65 7.16 12.03 -1.07
C ARG A 65 7.90 13.27 -0.57
N MET A 66 7.48 14.46 -1.00
CA MET A 66 8.12 15.70 -0.59
C MET A 66 7.96 15.94 0.92
N PRO A 67 6.74 16.09 1.51
CA PRO A 67 6.60 16.28 2.95
C PRO A 67 7.13 15.07 3.77
N TYR A 68 6.94 13.85 3.30
CA TYR A 68 7.38 12.64 4.01
C TYR A 68 8.90 12.56 4.20
N ALA A 69 9.68 13.09 3.25
CA ALA A 69 11.14 13.15 3.38
C ALA A 69 11.59 13.99 4.59
N PHE A 70 10.81 15.02 4.94
CA PHE A 70 11.10 15.90 6.09
C PHE A 70 10.58 15.38 7.43
N MET A 71 9.70 14.38 7.43
CA MET A 71 9.08 13.89 8.66
C MET A 71 10.04 13.08 9.55
N VAL A 72 11.02 12.40 8.95
CA VAL A 72 11.99 11.60 9.70
C VAL A 72 12.85 12.45 10.67
N PRO A 73 13.44 13.59 10.26
CA PRO A 73 14.16 14.46 11.20
C PRO A 73 13.26 15.18 12.21
N ILE A 74 11.97 15.37 11.93
CA ILE A 74 11.02 16.10 12.80
C ILE A 74 10.43 15.16 13.87
N VAL A 75 9.88 14.02 13.44
CA VAL A 75 9.10 13.10 14.29
C VAL A 75 9.96 11.92 14.78
N GLY A 76 11.08 11.67 14.12
CA GLY A 76 11.91 10.49 14.32
C GLY A 76 11.46 9.31 13.43
N GLY A 77 12.44 8.60 12.88
CA GLY A 77 12.18 7.52 11.91
C GLY A 77 11.26 6.42 12.43
N ARG A 78 11.44 5.97 13.68
CA ARG A 78 10.60 4.94 14.30
C ARG A 78 9.13 5.38 14.38
N ASN A 79 8.89 6.57 14.95
CA ASN A 79 7.53 7.07 15.14
C ASN A 79 6.86 7.34 13.81
N TRP A 80 7.58 7.94 12.86
CA TRP A 80 7.03 8.21 11.54
C TRP A 80 6.69 6.94 10.77
N THR A 81 7.56 5.92 10.79
CA THR A 81 7.25 4.62 10.16
C THR A 81 5.99 4.00 10.76
N LEU A 82 5.83 4.05 12.09
CA LEU A 82 4.61 3.55 12.74
C LEU A 82 3.36 4.33 12.30
N ILE A 83 3.41 5.66 12.38
CA ILE A 83 2.28 6.53 12.02
C ILE A 83 1.89 6.33 10.55
N SER A 84 2.86 6.44 9.65
CA SER A 84 2.60 6.36 8.22
C SER A 84 2.12 4.98 7.76
N THR A 85 2.59 3.91 8.39
CA THR A 85 2.09 2.55 8.13
C THR A 85 0.69 2.36 8.72
N ALA A 86 0.41 2.88 9.91
CA ALA A 86 -0.92 2.82 10.51
C ALA A 86 -1.97 3.59 9.69
N LEU A 87 -1.60 4.70 9.06
CA LEU A 87 -2.49 5.45 8.17
C LEU A 87 -3.02 4.62 6.99
N LEU A 88 -2.30 3.58 6.58
CA LEU A 88 -2.72 2.67 5.50
C LEU A 88 -3.94 1.82 5.87
N LEU A 89 -4.24 1.67 7.17
CA LEU A 89 -5.44 0.97 7.62
C LEU A 89 -6.72 1.67 7.17
N PHE A 90 -6.73 3.00 7.04
CA PHE A 90 -7.91 3.73 6.60
C PHE A 90 -8.33 3.35 5.17
N PRO A 91 -7.47 3.45 4.15
CA PRO A 91 -7.86 3.03 2.82
C PRO A 91 -8.08 1.51 2.73
N ALA A 92 -7.32 0.67 3.44
CA ALA A 92 -7.51 -0.78 3.42
C ALA A 92 -8.91 -1.16 3.93
N VAL A 93 -9.26 -0.75 5.15
CA VAL A 93 -10.60 -1.02 5.73
C VAL A 93 -11.70 -0.35 4.90
N GLY A 94 -11.46 0.88 4.44
CA GLY A 94 -12.41 1.60 3.60
C GLY A 94 -12.72 0.88 2.30
N ILE A 95 -11.73 0.31 1.61
CA ILE A 95 -11.93 -0.48 0.40
C ILE A 95 -12.75 -1.73 0.69
N VAL A 96 -12.40 -2.45 1.76
CA VAL A 96 -13.16 -3.64 2.20
C VAL A 96 -14.65 -3.32 2.37
N MET A 97 -14.97 -2.19 3.01
CA MET A 97 -16.36 -1.77 3.22
C MET A 97 -17.03 -1.29 1.93
N ALA A 98 -16.32 -0.49 1.15
CA ALA A 98 -16.86 0.15 -0.06
C ALA A 98 -17.22 -0.87 -1.15
N VAL A 99 -16.40 -1.89 -1.36
CA VAL A 99 -16.64 -2.89 -2.42
C VAL A 99 -17.77 -3.86 -2.09
N GLN A 100 -18.15 -3.98 -0.82
CA GLN A 100 -19.25 -4.86 -0.39
C GLN A 100 -20.65 -4.24 -0.59
N ASN A 101 -20.74 -2.92 -0.75
CA ASN A 101 -22.00 -2.23 -0.94
C ASN A 101 -22.09 -1.69 -2.38
N PRO A 102 -22.97 -2.25 -3.24
CA PRO A 102 -23.15 -1.78 -4.62
C PRO A 102 -23.63 -0.33 -4.76
N GLU A 103 -24.24 0.21 -3.70
CA GLU A 103 -24.74 1.60 -3.65
C GLU A 103 -23.63 2.60 -3.26
N THR A 104 -22.41 2.14 -3.02
CA THR A 104 -21.30 3.02 -2.65
C THR A 104 -21.02 4.01 -3.79
N PRO A 105 -21.14 5.33 -3.53
CA PRO A 105 -20.96 6.32 -4.58
C PRO A 105 -19.48 6.45 -4.98
N TYR A 106 -19.25 6.85 -6.23
CA TYR A 106 -17.93 6.98 -6.83
C TYR A 106 -16.95 7.85 -6.02
N TRP A 107 -17.42 8.94 -5.41
CA TRP A 107 -16.57 9.83 -4.61
C TRP A 107 -15.91 9.14 -3.40
N VAL A 108 -16.55 8.10 -2.83
CA VAL A 108 -15.95 7.29 -1.76
C VAL A 108 -14.76 6.54 -2.30
N PHE A 109 -14.89 5.87 -3.45
CA PHE A 109 -13.79 5.18 -4.12
C PHE A 109 -12.65 6.13 -4.47
N LEU A 110 -13.00 7.33 -4.95
CA LEU A 110 -12.03 8.37 -5.28
C LEU A 110 -11.22 8.80 -4.04
N THR A 111 -11.90 9.02 -2.91
CA THR A 111 -11.26 9.36 -1.64
C THR A 111 -10.34 8.24 -1.16
N LEU A 112 -10.79 7.00 -1.23
CA LEU A 112 -9.97 5.84 -0.85
C LEU A 112 -8.75 5.69 -1.75
N ALA A 113 -8.89 5.95 -3.06
CA ALA A 113 -7.77 5.94 -3.99
C ALA A 113 -6.73 7.03 -3.65
N LEU A 114 -7.18 8.23 -3.30
CA LEU A 114 -6.30 9.30 -2.81
C LEU A 114 -5.54 8.88 -1.54
N LEU A 115 -6.23 8.27 -0.58
CA LEU A 115 -5.63 7.82 0.68
C LEU A 115 -4.62 6.68 0.49
N CYS A 116 -4.79 5.83 -0.52
CA CYS A 116 -3.79 4.81 -0.87
C CYS A 116 -2.43 5.42 -1.24
N GLY A 117 -2.41 6.68 -1.69
CA GLY A 117 -1.18 7.42 -1.94
C GLY A 117 -0.27 7.60 -0.72
N PHE A 118 -0.78 7.46 0.51
CA PHE A 118 0.04 7.43 1.72
C PHE A 118 1.13 6.35 1.64
N GLY A 119 0.82 5.21 1.02
CA GLY A 119 1.79 4.15 0.77
C GLY A 119 2.95 4.60 -0.14
N GLY A 120 2.64 5.29 -1.23
CA GLY A 120 3.67 5.80 -2.15
C GLY A 120 4.58 6.87 -1.53
N GLY A 121 4.07 7.65 -0.55
CA GLY A 121 4.84 8.62 0.24
C GLY A 121 5.89 7.97 1.13
N ASN A 122 5.62 6.79 1.67
CA ASN A 122 6.51 6.07 2.59
C ASN A 122 7.90 5.80 2.01
N PHE A 123 8.01 5.65 0.70
CA PHE A 123 9.30 5.45 0.03
C PHE A 123 10.31 6.53 0.39
N ALA A 124 9.91 7.81 0.38
CA ALA A 124 10.83 8.91 0.68
C ALA A 124 11.27 8.91 2.14
N SER A 125 10.36 8.67 3.06
CA SER A 125 10.68 8.65 4.51
C SER A 125 11.50 7.41 4.90
N SER A 126 11.23 6.24 4.34
CA SER A 126 12.00 5.03 4.61
C SER A 126 13.45 5.17 4.10
N MET A 127 13.64 5.73 2.90
CA MET A 127 14.96 6.02 2.35
C MET A 127 15.72 7.04 3.21
N ALA A 128 15.06 8.12 3.65
CA ALA A 128 15.66 9.11 4.55
C ALA A 128 16.08 8.46 5.88
N ASN A 129 15.21 7.64 6.49
CA ASN A 129 15.48 6.94 7.73
C ASN A 129 16.70 6.01 7.62
N ILE A 130 16.75 5.15 6.61
CA ILE A 130 17.86 4.21 6.39
C ILE A 130 19.18 4.97 6.19
N ASN A 131 19.14 6.09 5.50
CA ASN A 131 20.34 6.90 5.24
C ASN A 131 21.04 7.38 6.54
N PHE A 132 20.32 7.54 7.66
CA PHE A 132 20.92 7.90 8.96
C PHE A 132 21.61 6.73 9.65
N PHE A 133 21.17 5.50 9.45
CA PHE A 133 21.66 4.33 10.17
C PHE A 133 22.87 3.65 9.53
N PHE A 134 23.11 3.85 8.22
CA PHE A 134 24.14 3.13 7.51
C PHE A 134 25.37 4.00 7.19
N PRO A 135 26.60 3.47 7.36
CA PRO A 135 27.83 4.15 6.95
C PRO A 135 27.88 4.29 5.41
N LYS A 136 28.56 5.33 4.93
CA LYS A 136 28.63 5.68 3.49
C LYS A 136 28.87 4.47 2.56
N ARG A 137 29.81 3.58 2.94
CA ARG A 137 30.17 2.39 2.13
C ARG A 137 29.05 1.37 1.96
N ARG A 138 28.03 1.37 2.85
CA ARG A 138 26.95 0.38 2.87
C ARG A 138 25.56 0.99 2.58
N LYS A 139 25.46 2.30 2.48
CA LYS A 139 24.19 2.99 2.25
C LYS A 139 23.51 2.52 0.95
N GLY A 140 24.24 2.50 -0.17
CA GLY A 140 23.70 2.09 -1.46
C GLY A 140 23.07 0.70 -1.41
N PHE A 141 23.74 -0.26 -0.78
CA PHE A 141 23.18 -1.61 -0.59
C PHE A 141 21.90 -1.61 0.23
N ALA A 142 21.90 -0.91 1.38
CA ALA A 142 20.73 -0.87 2.26
C ALA A 142 19.54 -0.16 1.60
N LEU A 143 19.76 0.94 0.91
CA LEU A 143 18.74 1.67 0.15
C LEU A 143 18.19 0.83 -1.00
N GLY A 144 19.07 0.15 -1.75
CA GLY A 144 18.67 -0.76 -2.82
C GLY A 144 17.82 -1.94 -2.31
N LEU A 145 18.20 -2.51 -1.17
CA LEU A 145 17.44 -3.61 -0.56
C LEU A 145 16.05 -3.15 -0.08
N ASN A 146 15.94 -1.95 0.49
CA ASN A 146 14.66 -1.38 0.87
C ASN A 146 13.77 -1.12 -0.35
N ALA A 147 14.31 -0.53 -1.40
CA ALA A 147 13.59 -0.30 -2.64
C ALA A 147 13.12 -1.61 -3.29
N ALA A 148 13.96 -2.64 -3.30
CA ALA A 148 13.59 -3.96 -3.79
C ALA A 148 12.44 -4.57 -2.97
N GLY A 149 12.50 -4.45 -1.64
CA GLY A 149 11.45 -4.94 -0.73
C GLY A 149 10.09 -4.29 -0.97
N GLY A 150 10.06 -2.97 -1.18
CA GLY A 150 8.83 -2.24 -1.54
C GLY A 150 8.27 -2.72 -2.90
N ASN A 151 9.13 -2.85 -3.92
CA ASN A 151 8.70 -3.32 -5.24
C ASN A 151 8.20 -4.78 -5.24
N ILE A 152 8.65 -5.63 -4.32
CA ILE A 152 8.06 -6.95 -4.11
C ILE A 152 6.58 -6.80 -3.71
N GLY A 153 6.21 -5.81 -2.89
CA GLY A 153 4.81 -5.52 -2.54
C GLY A 153 3.94 -5.23 -3.78
N VAL A 154 4.46 -4.45 -4.73
CA VAL A 154 3.79 -4.23 -6.02
C VAL A 154 3.56 -5.54 -6.76
N SER A 155 4.59 -6.36 -6.86
CA SER A 155 4.51 -7.66 -7.57
C SER A 155 3.53 -8.60 -6.87
N VAL A 156 3.55 -8.65 -5.55
CA VAL A 156 2.65 -9.48 -4.74
C VAL A 156 1.20 -9.10 -4.97
N VAL A 157 0.84 -7.81 -4.90
CA VAL A 157 -0.55 -7.39 -5.11
C VAL A 157 -1.03 -7.72 -6.50
N GLN A 158 -0.21 -7.52 -7.53
CA GLN A 158 -0.57 -7.83 -8.91
C GLN A 158 -0.80 -9.33 -9.15
N PHE A 159 -0.01 -10.18 -8.49
CA PHE A 159 -0.08 -11.63 -8.65
C PHE A 159 -1.11 -12.27 -7.72
N VAL A 160 -1.15 -11.87 -6.46
CA VAL A 160 -1.97 -12.51 -5.42
C VAL A 160 -3.43 -12.03 -5.49
N THR A 161 -3.68 -10.74 -5.76
CA THR A 161 -5.04 -10.21 -5.79
C THR A 161 -5.99 -10.99 -6.72
N PRO A 162 -5.65 -11.30 -7.98
CA PRO A 162 -6.53 -12.10 -8.86
C PRO A 162 -6.84 -13.49 -8.30
N LEU A 163 -5.95 -14.07 -7.51
CA LEU A 163 -6.15 -15.37 -6.87
C LEU A 163 -7.09 -15.26 -5.68
N VAL A 164 -6.83 -14.32 -4.76
CA VAL A 164 -7.58 -14.22 -3.49
C VAL A 164 -8.99 -13.69 -3.66
N ILE A 165 -9.26 -12.85 -4.65
CA ILE A 165 -10.62 -12.37 -4.95
C ILE A 165 -11.55 -13.48 -5.44
N GLY A 166 -11.01 -14.59 -5.95
CA GLY A 166 -11.78 -15.77 -6.34
C GLY A 166 -12.07 -16.75 -5.20
N LEU A 167 -11.60 -16.49 -3.99
CA LEU A 167 -11.65 -17.42 -2.86
C LEU A 167 -12.43 -16.83 -1.67
N SER A 168 -13.28 -17.63 -1.04
CA SER A 168 -13.92 -17.29 0.24
C SER A 168 -12.94 -17.53 1.41
N LEU A 169 -11.92 -16.66 1.55
CA LEU A 169 -10.82 -16.88 2.51
C LEU A 169 -11.24 -16.76 3.97
N PHE A 170 -12.17 -15.87 4.27
CA PHE A 170 -12.56 -15.54 5.66
C PHE A 170 -13.93 -16.10 6.03
N GLY A 171 -14.54 -16.96 5.21
CA GLY A 171 -15.85 -17.54 5.46
C GLY A 171 -16.91 -16.48 5.80
N SER A 172 -17.64 -16.66 6.91
CA SER A 172 -18.66 -15.71 7.36
C SER A 172 -18.10 -14.34 7.81
N PHE A 173 -16.84 -14.27 8.21
CA PHE A 173 -16.20 -13.00 8.61
C PHE A 173 -15.77 -12.14 7.41
N GLY A 174 -15.58 -12.75 6.25
CA GLY A 174 -15.17 -12.04 5.03
C GLY A 174 -16.28 -11.24 4.35
N GLY A 175 -17.51 -11.36 4.82
CA GLY A 175 -18.67 -10.76 4.18
C GLY A 175 -19.15 -11.49 2.93
N PRO A 176 -20.26 -11.06 2.33
CA PRO A 176 -20.82 -11.70 1.13
C PRO A 176 -19.92 -11.45 -0.07
N GLY A 177 -19.81 -12.47 -0.93
CA GLY A 177 -19.19 -12.31 -2.23
C GLY A 177 -20.09 -11.53 -3.19
N GLN A 178 -19.49 -10.81 -4.12
CA GLN A 178 -20.18 -10.11 -5.19
C GLN A 178 -20.41 -11.04 -6.39
N ILE A 179 -21.59 -10.98 -7.00
CA ILE A 179 -21.93 -11.80 -8.17
C ILE A 179 -21.36 -11.14 -9.43
N ALA A 180 -20.48 -11.85 -10.13
CA ALA A 180 -19.86 -11.43 -11.38
C ALA A 180 -20.23 -12.44 -12.49
N GLY A 181 -21.39 -12.28 -13.13
CA GLY A 181 -21.91 -13.27 -14.08
C GLY A 181 -22.14 -14.63 -13.44
N ALA A 182 -21.43 -15.67 -13.90
CA ALA A 182 -21.50 -17.02 -13.35
C ALA A 182 -20.54 -17.29 -12.15
N LYS A 183 -19.77 -16.29 -11.74
CA LYS A 183 -18.75 -16.41 -10.68
C LYS A 183 -19.08 -15.52 -9.50
N THR A 184 -18.66 -15.94 -8.31
CA THR A 184 -18.66 -15.08 -7.12
C THR A 184 -17.25 -14.56 -6.89
N LEU A 185 -17.10 -13.25 -6.73
CA LEU A 185 -15.84 -12.59 -6.42
C LEU A 185 -15.91 -12.00 -5.00
N PHE A 186 -14.77 -11.95 -4.34
CA PHE A 186 -14.61 -11.39 -3.00
C PHE A 186 -13.60 -10.24 -3.08
N LEU A 187 -13.99 -9.10 -3.66
CA LEU A 187 -13.10 -7.95 -3.88
C LEU A 187 -12.52 -7.41 -2.57
N GLN A 188 -13.20 -7.57 -1.47
CA GLN A 188 -12.72 -7.22 -0.14
C GLN A 188 -11.43 -7.96 0.26
N ASN A 189 -11.13 -9.13 -0.33
CA ASN A 189 -9.90 -9.86 -0.07
C ASN A 189 -8.66 -9.20 -0.70
N ALA A 190 -8.84 -8.16 -1.52
CA ALA A 190 -7.74 -7.44 -2.15
C ALA A 190 -7.07 -6.42 -1.21
N ALA A 191 -7.75 -5.97 -0.17
CA ALA A 191 -7.29 -4.97 0.78
C ALA A 191 -7.06 -5.57 2.16
#